data_f293b28cbe4e28279c0bca1470f9cc2a
#
_entry.id   f293b28cbe4e28279c0bca1470f9cc2a
#
_cell.length_a   1.000
_cell.length_b   1.000
_cell.length_c   1.000
_cell.angle_alpha   90.00
_cell.angle_beta   90.00
_cell.angle_gamma   90.00
#
_symmetry.space_group_name_H-M   'P 1'
#
loop_
_entity.id
_entity.type
_entity.pdbx_description
1 polymer ?
#
loop_
_entity_poly.entity_id
_entity_poly.type
_entity_poly.pdbx_seq_one_letter_code
_entity_poly.pdbx_strand_id
1 'polypeptide(L)'
;MSFKNAFKNLIAHFGVVWAVLLYLIVCSAIIVGLSLPFILPIARAFKDAGVFEGISNAFTVLMGDGGWNGFWDGLFDVYNKIIGVFNSNGRVESLARMFVIFVLLLAFRFFFGLYEIPLATVMDGRMSCNAGYSFIGKFISTLGVSVRFSLAKMPIMIAIDAITFAIIYGFASLIGLSVALPFVIILVIIVMRAFRSSLTSSWAPCVAGGMGVIKGFARSCEICFKRFGSIYSTYVIMWLLVVACGLFVIIFTLGVGIIIAFPFAMCILGYIGITVYYNKTGKRYYIDGTVFTPPMENVL
;
A
#
# COMPACT_ATOMS: atom_id res chain seq x y z
N MET A 1 -17.46 -4.90 -14.91
CA MET A 1 -18.19 -3.61 -14.81
C MET A 1 -17.55 -2.64 -13.81
N SER A 2 -17.28 -3.04 -12.56
CA SER A 2 -16.75 -2.13 -11.52
C SER A 2 -15.44 -1.45 -11.88
N PHE A 3 -14.49 -2.15 -12.52
CA PHE A 3 -13.21 -1.59 -12.93
C PHE A 3 -13.36 -0.46 -13.96
N LYS A 4 -14.13 -0.70 -15.04
CA LYS A 4 -14.33 0.29 -16.11
C LYS A 4 -14.97 1.58 -15.57
N ASN A 5 -15.96 1.45 -14.68
CA ASN A 5 -16.66 2.59 -14.09
C ASN A 5 -15.75 3.36 -13.11
N ALA A 6 -14.97 2.63 -12.30
CA ALA A 6 -13.98 3.22 -11.40
C ALA A 6 -12.92 4.03 -12.16
N PHE A 7 -12.42 3.48 -13.26
CA PHE A 7 -11.41 4.13 -14.09
C PHE A 7 -11.94 5.40 -14.78
N LYS A 8 -13.17 5.35 -15.31
CA LYS A 8 -13.83 6.54 -15.89
C LYS A 8 -13.99 7.65 -14.86
N ASN A 9 -14.46 7.31 -13.64
CA ASN A 9 -14.61 8.28 -12.56
C ASN A 9 -13.27 8.87 -12.09
N LEU A 10 -12.19 8.07 -12.07
CA LEU A 10 -10.86 8.56 -11.73
C LEU A 10 -10.36 9.56 -12.76
N ILE A 11 -10.51 9.28 -14.06
CA ILE A 11 -10.10 10.19 -15.13
C ILE A 11 -10.91 11.50 -15.07
N ALA A 12 -12.24 11.41 -14.95
CA ALA A 12 -13.11 12.58 -14.84
C ALA A 12 -12.77 13.47 -13.63
N HIS A 13 -12.18 12.89 -12.59
CA HIS A 13 -11.86 13.58 -11.34
C HIS A 13 -10.39 13.47 -10.95
N PHE A 14 -9.50 13.56 -11.92
CA PHE A 14 -8.05 13.38 -11.72
C PHE A 14 -7.42 14.31 -10.66
N GLY A 15 -8.03 15.45 -10.39
CA GLY A 15 -7.60 16.38 -9.33
C GLY A 15 -7.50 15.74 -7.93
N VAL A 16 -8.19 14.62 -7.67
CA VAL A 16 -8.07 13.87 -6.41
C VAL A 16 -6.69 13.25 -6.27
N VAL A 17 -6.06 12.83 -7.37
CA VAL A 17 -4.71 12.24 -7.37
C VAL A 17 -3.69 13.24 -6.84
N TRP A 18 -3.79 14.51 -7.27
CA TRP A 18 -2.92 15.57 -6.76
C TRP A 18 -3.13 15.86 -5.28
N ALA A 19 -4.37 15.84 -4.80
CA ALA A 19 -4.66 16.03 -3.39
C ALA A 19 -4.08 14.88 -2.52
N VAL A 20 -4.18 13.65 -3.00
CA VAL A 20 -3.56 12.48 -2.34
C VAL A 20 -2.03 12.56 -2.41
N LEU A 21 -1.46 13.01 -3.52
CA LEU A 21 -0.01 13.22 -3.64
C LEU A 21 0.51 14.22 -2.59
N LEU A 22 -0.15 15.39 -2.46
CA LEU A 22 0.22 16.38 -1.44
C LEU A 22 0.11 15.79 -0.03
N TYR A 23 -0.95 15.05 0.26
CA TYR A 23 -1.10 14.34 1.53
C TYR A 23 0.07 13.38 1.79
N LEU A 24 0.45 12.58 0.79
CA LEU A 24 1.57 11.63 0.90
C LEU A 24 2.91 12.33 1.14
N ILE A 25 3.16 13.47 0.51
CA ILE A 25 4.37 14.26 0.74
C ILE A 25 4.44 14.70 2.20
N VAL A 26 3.33 15.25 2.75
CA VAL A 26 3.28 15.66 4.15
C VAL A 26 3.46 14.47 5.10
N CYS A 27 2.77 13.36 4.87
CA CYS A 27 2.93 12.15 5.66
C CYS A 27 4.36 11.60 5.61
N SER A 28 4.97 11.59 4.41
CA SER A 28 6.36 11.13 4.26
C SER A 28 7.33 12.01 5.05
N ALA A 29 7.15 13.33 5.03
CA ALA A 29 7.96 14.24 5.83
C ALA A 29 7.82 13.97 7.34
N ILE A 30 6.60 13.72 7.84
CA ILE A 30 6.36 13.36 9.24
C ILE A 30 7.04 12.03 9.58
N ILE A 31 6.87 11.00 8.73
CA ILE A 31 7.46 9.67 8.95
C ILE A 31 8.99 9.75 8.94
N VAL A 32 9.58 10.51 8.02
CA VAL A 32 11.03 10.76 8.00
C VAL A 32 11.48 11.43 9.29
N GLY A 33 10.78 12.47 9.74
CA GLY A 33 11.07 13.12 11.03
C GLY A 33 11.04 12.17 12.21
N LEU A 34 9.99 11.31 12.29
CA LEU A 34 9.87 10.27 13.32
C LEU A 34 10.95 9.19 13.22
N SER A 35 11.51 8.99 12.05
CA SER A 35 12.54 7.98 11.79
C SER A 35 13.94 8.43 12.20
N LEU A 36 14.24 9.73 12.19
CA LEU A 36 15.58 10.27 12.42
C LEU A 36 16.24 9.82 13.74
N PRO A 37 15.52 9.78 14.89
CA PRO A 37 16.12 9.34 16.16
C PRO A 37 16.64 7.88 16.10
N PHE A 38 16.04 7.06 15.25
CA PHE A 38 16.43 5.66 15.08
C PHE A 38 17.51 5.50 13.99
N ILE A 39 17.31 6.16 12.84
CA ILE A 39 18.17 5.98 11.66
C ILE A 39 19.55 6.62 11.87
N LEU A 40 19.66 7.79 12.50
CA LEU A 40 20.94 8.47 12.65
C LEU A 40 21.98 7.67 13.45
N PRO A 41 21.64 7.08 14.61
CA PRO A 41 22.61 6.22 15.32
C PRO A 41 22.98 4.96 14.54
N ILE A 42 22.02 4.33 13.84
CA ILE A 42 22.27 3.13 13.01
C ILE A 42 23.19 3.50 11.85
N ALA A 43 22.92 4.62 11.15
CA ALA A 43 23.74 5.08 10.04
C ALA A 43 25.18 5.41 10.47
N ARG A 44 25.36 6.00 11.66
CA ARG A 44 26.71 6.23 12.23
C ARG A 44 27.45 4.91 12.47
N ALA A 45 26.79 3.94 13.10
CA ALA A 45 27.38 2.62 13.32
C ALA A 45 27.75 1.91 12.01
N PHE A 46 26.94 2.03 10.96
CA PHE A 46 27.23 1.49 9.64
C PHE A 46 28.39 2.22 8.96
N LYS A 47 28.48 3.53 9.14
CA LYS A 47 29.62 4.32 8.64
C LYS A 47 30.91 3.88 9.33
N ASP A 48 30.92 3.77 10.65
CA ASP A 48 32.08 3.37 11.44
C ASP A 48 32.54 1.94 11.10
N ALA A 49 31.62 1.06 10.69
CA ALA A 49 31.93 -0.30 10.23
C ALA A 49 32.32 -0.37 8.73
N GLY A 50 32.38 0.75 8.02
CA GLY A 50 32.78 0.78 6.60
C GLY A 50 31.74 0.13 5.65
N VAL A 51 30.45 0.10 6.05
CA VAL A 51 29.36 -0.46 5.22
C VAL A 51 29.17 0.35 3.95
N PHE A 52 29.14 1.69 4.05
CA PHE A 52 28.95 2.57 2.89
C PHE A 52 30.12 2.52 1.90
N GLU A 53 31.34 2.41 2.43
CA GLU A 53 32.55 2.21 1.63
C GLU A 53 32.53 0.85 0.92
N GLY A 54 32.06 -0.20 1.61
CA GLY A 54 31.87 -1.52 1.02
C GLY A 54 30.87 -1.49 -0.15
N ILE A 55 29.74 -0.80 0.00
CA ILE A 55 28.75 -0.64 -1.08
C ILE A 55 29.38 0.10 -2.28
N SER A 56 30.07 1.21 -2.02
CA SER A 56 30.73 1.98 -3.09
C SER A 56 31.76 1.14 -3.84
N ASN A 57 32.56 0.37 -3.11
CA ASN A 57 33.56 -0.53 -3.68
C ASN A 57 32.93 -1.64 -4.53
N ALA A 58 31.82 -2.26 -4.07
CA ALA A 58 31.11 -3.26 -4.84
C ALA A 58 30.63 -2.71 -6.20
N PHE A 59 30.07 -1.48 -6.23
CA PHE A 59 29.68 -0.84 -7.48
C PHE A 59 30.89 -0.47 -8.36
N THR A 60 32.00 -0.05 -7.78
CA THR A 60 33.24 0.23 -8.53
C THR A 60 33.78 -1.04 -9.20
N VAL A 61 33.73 -2.18 -8.49
CA VAL A 61 34.11 -3.48 -9.04
C VAL A 61 33.19 -3.92 -10.18
N LEU A 62 31.89 -3.65 -10.09
CA LEU A 62 30.92 -3.93 -11.17
C LEU A 62 31.23 -3.11 -12.44
N MET A 63 31.64 -1.84 -12.29
CA MET A 63 31.97 -0.96 -13.41
C MET A 63 33.38 -1.17 -13.97
N GLY A 64 34.24 -1.92 -13.24
CA GLY A 64 35.61 -2.26 -13.61
C GLY A 64 35.74 -3.71 -14.08
N ASP A 65 36.97 -4.24 -13.97
CA ASP A 65 37.30 -5.59 -14.48
C ASP A 65 36.75 -6.76 -13.64
N GLY A 66 36.18 -6.49 -12.45
CA GLY A 66 35.71 -7.54 -11.53
C GLY A 66 34.37 -8.20 -11.91
N GLY A 67 33.58 -7.59 -12.78
CA GLY A 67 32.33 -8.13 -13.31
C GLY A 67 31.28 -8.48 -12.23
N TRP A 68 30.28 -9.29 -12.60
CA TRP A 68 29.18 -9.67 -11.70
C TRP A 68 29.60 -10.49 -10.49
N ASN A 69 30.60 -11.36 -10.61
CA ASN A 69 31.04 -12.18 -9.48
C ASN A 69 31.69 -11.33 -8.38
N GLY A 70 32.61 -10.44 -8.75
CA GLY A 70 33.22 -9.51 -7.80
C GLY A 70 32.22 -8.55 -7.15
N PHE A 71 31.17 -8.16 -7.87
CA PHE A 71 30.06 -7.37 -7.32
C PHE A 71 29.30 -8.15 -6.23
N TRP A 72 28.96 -9.41 -6.48
CA TRP A 72 28.26 -10.23 -5.49
C TRP A 72 29.11 -10.52 -4.27
N ASP A 73 30.41 -10.79 -4.44
CA ASP A 73 31.35 -10.99 -3.32
C ASP A 73 31.44 -9.72 -2.47
N GLY A 74 31.51 -8.54 -3.11
CA GLY A 74 31.46 -7.25 -2.41
C GLY A 74 30.16 -7.03 -1.63
N LEU A 75 29.01 -7.41 -2.19
CA LEU A 75 27.73 -7.33 -1.48
C LEU A 75 27.65 -8.32 -0.30
N PHE A 76 28.23 -9.52 -0.42
CA PHE A 76 28.31 -10.46 0.70
C PHE A 76 29.19 -9.92 1.83
N ASP A 77 30.30 -9.24 1.52
CA ASP A 77 31.12 -8.56 2.53
C ASP A 77 30.33 -7.46 3.26
N VAL A 78 29.60 -6.64 2.50
CA VAL A 78 28.69 -5.61 3.07
C VAL A 78 27.64 -6.25 3.98
N TYR A 79 27.00 -7.34 3.55
CA TYR A 79 26.03 -8.07 4.34
C TYR A 79 26.63 -8.58 5.67
N ASN A 80 27.83 -9.16 5.62
CA ASN A 80 28.53 -9.64 6.81
C ASN A 80 28.92 -8.50 7.76
N LYS A 81 29.33 -7.33 7.24
CA LYS A 81 29.56 -6.12 8.03
C LYS A 81 28.29 -5.66 8.74
N ILE A 82 27.15 -5.61 8.03
CA ILE A 82 25.84 -5.25 8.60
C ILE A 82 25.48 -6.19 9.76
N ILE A 83 25.56 -7.50 9.54
CA ILE A 83 25.32 -8.50 10.61
C ILE A 83 26.29 -8.32 11.76
N GLY A 84 27.57 -8.09 11.47
CA GLY A 84 28.59 -7.83 12.48
C GLY A 84 28.23 -6.65 13.39
N VAL A 85 27.73 -5.54 12.81
CA VAL A 85 27.28 -4.37 13.58
C VAL A 85 26.10 -4.70 14.50
N PHE A 86 25.12 -5.47 14.02
CA PHE A 86 23.99 -5.88 14.86
C PHE A 86 24.39 -6.84 15.97
N ASN A 87 25.27 -7.78 15.70
CA ASN A 87 25.73 -8.75 16.69
C ASN A 87 26.66 -8.14 17.75
N SER A 88 27.48 -7.16 17.38
CA SER A 88 28.44 -6.52 18.28
C SER A 88 27.87 -5.36 19.09
N ASN A 89 26.78 -4.73 18.64
CA ASN A 89 26.20 -3.53 19.24
C ASN A 89 24.71 -3.71 19.56
N GLY A 90 24.40 -4.24 20.75
CA GLY A 90 23.01 -4.46 21.20
C GLY A 90 22.15 -3.19 21.23
N ARG A 91 22.75 -2.00 21.31
CA ARG A 91 22.01 -0.72 21.22
C ARG A 91 21.53 -0.49 19.79
N VAL A 92 22.35 -0.76 18.78
CA VAL A 92 21.96 -0.62 17.36
C VAL A 92 20.87 -1.62 17.01
N GLU A 93 21.01 -2.87 17.48
CA GLU A 93 19.98 -3.90 17.30
C GLU A 93 18.64 -3.49 17.93
N SER A 94 18.65 -2.98 19.17
CA SER A 94 17.46 -2.49 19.86
C SER A 94 16.80 -1.32 19.12
N LEU A 95 17.59 -0.34 18.64
CA LEU A 95 17.08 0.79 17.85
C LEU A 95 16.49 0.32 16.52
N ALA A 96 17.09 -0.64 15.85
CA ALA A 96 16.55 -1.20 14.61
C ALA A 96 15.23 -1.94 14.85
N ARG A 97 15.12 -2.74 15.90
CA ARG A 97 13.86 -3.39 16.30
C ARG A 97 12.77 -2.34 16.60
N MET A 98 13.09 -1.29 17.36
CA MET A 98 12.17 -0.19 17.65
C MET A 98 11.76 0.55 16.37
N PHE A 99 12.67 0.84 15.46
CA PHE A 99 12.39 1.44 14.17
C PHE A 99 11.38 0.61 13.36
N VAL A 100 11.60 -0.70 13.26
CA VAL A 100 10.66 -1.59 12.55
C VAL A 100 9.28 -1.57 13.20
N ILE A 101 9.19 -1.66 14.53
CA ILE A 101 7.90 -1.72 15.23
C ILE A 101 7.20 -0.36 15.18
N PHE A 102 7.83 0.72 15.64
CA PHE A 102 7.17 2.02 15.78
C PHE A 102 7.00 2.75 14.46
N VAL A 103 7.99 2.72 13.57
CA VAL A 103 7.91 3.47 12.31
C VAL A 103 7.26 2.65 11.22
N LEU A 104 7.77 1.44 10.90
CA LEU A 104 7.27 0.67 9.76
C LEU A 104 5.92 -0.01 10.06
N LEU A 105 5.75 -0.62 11.24
CA LEU A 105 4.50 -1.33 11.54
C LEU A 105 3.40 -0.41 12.05
N LEU A 106 3.70 0.60 12.86
CA LEU A 106 2.67 1.46 13.47
C LEU A 106 2.51 2.79 12.73
N ALA A 107 3.54 3.65 12.72
CA ALA A 107 3.40 5.01 12.19
C ALA A 107 3.08 5.02 10.70
N PHE A 108 3.80 4.25 9.89
CA PHE A 108 3.55 4.15 8.45
C PHE A 108 2.11 3.71 8.16
N ARG A 109 1.62 2.65 8.81
CA ARG A 109 0.25 2.16 8.60
C ARG A 109 -0.80 3.13 9.10
N PHE A 110 -0.54 3.80 10.23
CA PHE A 110 -1.45 4.79 10.79
C PHE A 110 -1.64 5.95 9.83
N PHE A 111 -0.57 6.60 9.41
CA PHE A 111 -0.64 7.73 8.49
C PHE A 111 -1.20 7.32 7.12
N PHE A 112 -0.80 6.16 6.60
CA PHE A 112 -1.37 5.65 5.36
C PHE A 112 -2.81 5.11 5.49
N GLY A 113 -3.36 4.99 6.68
CA GLY A 113 -4.78 4.68 6.92
C GLY A 113 -5.68 5.91 6.99
N LEU A 114 -5.13 7.06 7.42
CA LEU A 114 -5.92 8.27 7.69
C LEU A 114 -6.60 8.87 6.44
N TYR A 115 -6.01 8.72 5.25
CA TYR A 115 -6.57 9.30 4.01
C TYR A 115 -7.81 8.56 3.50
N GLU A 116 -8.04 7.31 3.90
CA GLU A 116 -9.05 6.45 3.28
C GLU A 116 -10.48 6.96 3.49
N ILE A 117 -10.82 7.43 4.68
CA ILE A 117 -12.15 7.98 4.98
C ILE A 117 -12.39 9.30 4.25
N PRO A 118 -11.50 10.32 4.31
CA PRO A 118 -11.66 11.54 3.53
C PRO A 118 -11.76 11.26 2.03
N LEU A 119 -10.93 10.36 1.51
CA LEU A 119 -10.96 9.96 0.11
C LEU A 119 -12.29 9.31 -0.26
N ALA A 120 -12.76 8.33 0.53
CA ALA A 120 -14.04 7.69 0.33
C ALA A 120 -15.19 8.71 0.39
N THR A 121 -15.15 9.67 1.31
CA THR A 121 -16.18 10.72 1.42
C THR A 121 -16.19 11.66 0.21
N VAL A 122 -15.03 12.05 -0.31
CA VAL A 122 -14.92 12.87 -1.53
C VAL A 122 -15.45 12.11 -2.75
N MET A 123 -15.06 10.86 -2.89
CA MET A 123 -15.50 10.01 -3.99
C MET A 123 -16.99 9.71 -3.90
N ASP A 124 -17.50 9.43 -2.70
CA ASP A 124 -18.93 9.21 -2.44
C ASP A 124 -19.76 10.43 -2.85
N GLY A 125 -19.34 11.63 -2.45
CA GLY A 125 -20.05 12.86 -2.84
C GLY A 125 -20.07 13.10 -4.35
N ARG A 126 -18.99 12.77 -5.05
CA ARG A 126 -18.94 12.86 -6.52
C ARG A 126 -19.83 11.82 -7.20
N MET A 127 -19.81 10.59 -6.69
CA MET A 127 -20.61 9.50 -7.26
C MET A 127 -22.08 9.59 -6.91
N SER A 128 -22.45 10.08 -5.72
CA SER A 128 -23.84 10.17 -5.28
C SER A 128 -24.57 11.42 -5.76
N CYS A 129 -23.89 12.58 -5.73
CA CYS A 129 -24.52 13.90 -5.95
C CYS A 129 -23.81 14.73 -7.02
N ASN A 130 -22.78 14.21 -7.69
CA ASN A 130 -21.89 14.96 -8.58
C ASN A 130 -21.29 16.23 -7.92
N ALA A 131 -21.10 16.18 -6.59
CA ALA A 131 -20.63 17.32 -5.81
C ALA A 131 -19.09 17.31 -5.72
N GLY A 132 -18.48 18.46 -6.00
CA GLY A 132 -17.04 18.68 -5.89
C GLY A 132 -16.63 19.02 -4.45
N TYR A 133 -16.34 18.03 -3.61
CA TYR A 133 -15.81 18.28 -2.28
C TYR A 133 -14.28 18.46 -2.29
N SER A 134 -13.78 19.41 -1.47
CA SER A 134 -12.38 19.55 -1.21
C SER A 134 -11.87 18.39 -0.34
N PHE A 135 -10.78 17.73 -0.76
CA PHE A 135 -10.15 16.67 0.01
C PHE A 135 -9.67 17.16 1.39
N ILE A 136 -9.02 18.33 1.43
CA ILE A 136 -8.51 18.92 2.69
C ILE A 136 -9.65 19.24 3.64
N GLY A 137 -10.74 19.86 3.14
CA GLY A 137 -11.92 20.15 3.97
C GLY A 137 -12.55 18.87 4.55
N LYS A 138 -12.65 17.81 3.75
CA LYS A 138 -13.15 16.51 4.23
C LYS A 138 -12.16 15.83 5.17
N PHE A 139 -10.86 15.95 4.93
CA PHE A 139 -9.84 15.42 5.83
C PHE A 139 -9.98 16.00 7.24
N ILE A 140 -10.10 17.33 7.35
CA ILE A 140 -10.26 18.00 8.65
C ILE A 140 -11.59 17.60 9.31
N SER A 141 -12.69 17.61 8.60
CA SER A 141 -14.02 17.31 9.14
C SER A 141 -14.20 15.85 9.55
N THR A 142 -13.47 14.91 8.92
CA THR A 142 -13.57 13.48 9.22
C THR A 142 -12.39 12.95 10.04
N LEU A 143 -11.48 13.81 10.52
CA LEU A 143 -10.22 13.40 11.16
C LEU A 143 -10.46 12.45 12.35
N GLY A 144 -11.43 12.74 13.22
CA GLY A 144 -11.73 11.88 14.38
C GLY A 144 -12.21 10.47 13.98
N VAL A 145 -12.99 10.37 12.90
CA VAL A 145 -13.44 9.08 12.35
C VAL A 145 -12.28 8.36 11.66
N SER A 146 -11.44 9.09 10.93
CA SER A 146 -10.26 8.56 10.23
C SER A 146 -9.25 7.96 11.21
N VAL A 147 -9.02 8.62 12.35
CA VAL A 147 -8.14 8.10 13.42
C VAL A 147 -8.68 6.78 13.97
N ARG A 148 -9.97 6.74 14.34
CA ARG A 148 -10.61 5.50 14.84
C ARG A 148 -10.57 4.38 13.80
N PHE A 149 -10.82 4.72 12.54
CA PHE A 149 -10.76 3.77 11.43
C PHE A 149 -9.34 3.23 11.22
N SER A 150 -8.34 4.10 11.17
CA SER A 150 -6.94 3.70 11.01
C SER A 150 -6.47 2.78 12.14
N LEU A 151 -6.79 3.13 13.40
CA LEU A 151 -6.47 2.31 14.57
C LEU A 151 -7.15 0.93 14.51
N ALA A 152 -8.44 0.87 14.12
CA ALA A 152 -9.15 -0.40 14.00
C ALA A 152 -8.65 -1.26 12.83
N LYS A 153 -8.15 -0.62 11.77
CA LYS A 153 -7.63 -1.30 10.58
C LYS A 153 -6.25 -1.92 10.81
N MET A 154 -5.40 -1.26 11.62
CA MET A 154 -4.01 -1.67 11.85
C MET A 154 -3.85 -3.16 12.25
N PRO A 155 -4.53 -3.67 13.30
CA PRO A 155 -4.33 -5.06 13.73
C PRO A 155 -4.72 -6.06 12.65
N ILE A 156 -5.78 -5.78 11.88
CA ILE A 156 -6.21 -6.63 10.77
C ILE A 156 -5.15 -6.67 9.67
N MET A 157 -4.57 -5.51 9.34
CA MET A 157 -3.50 -5.43 8.35
C MET A 157 -2.23 -6.15 8.80
N ILE A 158 -1.86 -6.00 10.07
CA ILE A 158 -0.70 -6.68 10.65
C ILE A 158 -0.90 -8.20 10.61
N ALA A 159 -2.09 -8.68 10.97
CA ALA A 159 -2.39 -10.11 10.94
C ALA A 159 -2.30 -10.69 9.50
N ILE A 160 -2.88 -10.01 8.50
CA ILE A 160 -2.81 -10.47 7.11
C ILE A 160 -1.37 -10.42 6.59
N ASP A 161 -0.60 -9.39 6.92
CA ASP A 161 0.79 -9.31 6.47
C ASP A 161 1.67 -10.35 7.19
N ALA A 162 1.39 -10.70 8.45
CA ALA A 162 2.06 -11.80 9.16
C ALA A 162 1.77 -13.16 8.49
N ILE A 163 0.51 -13.42 8.12
CA ILE A 163 0.15 -14.61 7.35
C ILE A 163 0.86 -14.61 5.99
N THR A 164 0.91 -13.48 5.30
CA THR A 164 1.62 -13.35 4.02
C THR A 164 3.10 -13.70 4.17
N PHE A 165 3.75 -13.16 5.21
CA PHE A 165 5.14 -13.46 5.51
C PHE A 165 5.37 -14.95 5.83
N ALA A 166 4.49 -15.56 6.63
CA ALA A 166 4.57 -16.99 6.95
C ALA A 166 4.46 -17.87 5.69
N ILE A 167 3.56 -17.52 4.76
CA ILE A 167 3.40 -18.21 3.47
C ILE A 167 4.69 -18.07 2.63
N ILE A 168 5.22 -16.85 2.51
CA ILE A 168 6.48 -16.60 1.75
C ILE A 168 7.63 -17.39 2.37
N TYR A 169 7.77 -17.37 3.69
CA TYR A 169 8.79 -18.12 4.40
C TYR A 169 8.67 -19.63 4.17
N GLY A 170 7.43 -20.15 4.21
CA GLY A 170 7.16 -21.55 3.90
C GLY A 170 7.57 -21.94 2.48
N PHE A 171 7.24 -21.12 1.47
CA PHE A 171 7.69 -21.37 0.09
C PHE A 171 9.21 -21.24 -0.06
N ALA A 172 9.83 -20.25 0.58
CA ALA A 172 11.27 -20.06 0.53
C ALA A 172 12.03 -21.26 1.14
N SER A 173 11.51 -21.84 2.23
CA SER A 173 12.09 -23.05 2.86
C SER A 173 11.92 -24.30 2.00
N LEU A 174 10.86 -24.40 1.21
CA LEU A 174 10.59 -25.55 0.32
C LEU A 174 11.37 -25.49 -1.00
N ILE A 175 11.45 -24.31 -1.60
CA ILE A 175 12.03 -24.12 -2.96
C ILE A 175 13.52 -23.80 -2.88
N GLY A 176 13.98 -23.31 -1.72
CA GLY A 176 15.35 -22.80 -1.55
C GLY A 176 15.60 -21.52 -2.37
N LEU A 177 16.87 -21.14 -2.49
CA LEU A 177 17.32 -19.96 -3.26
C LEU A 177 17.37 -20.29 -4.77
N SER A 178 16.24 -20.58 -5.38
CA SER A 178 16.13 -20.85 -6.82
C SER A 178 15.68 -19.59 -7.59
N VAL A 179 15.92 -19.57 -8.89
CA VAL A 179 15.46 -18.51 -9.80
C VAL A 179 13.93 -18.35 -9.78
N ALA A 180 13.19 -19.39 -9.40
CA ALA A 180 11.73 -19.36 -9.30
C ALA A 180 11.23 -18.59 -8.07
N LEU A 181 12.03 -18.46 -7.00
CA LEU A 181 11.63 -17.87 -5.74
C LEU A 181 11.10 -16.42 -5.87
N PRO A 182 11.74 -15.49 -6.60
CA PRO A 182 11.22 -14.12 -6.76
C PRO A 182 9.82 -14.09 -7.42
N PHE A 183 9.57 -14.95 -8.40
CA PHE A 183 8.27 -15.04 -9.07
C PHE A 183 7.17 -15.55 -8.12
N VAL A 184 7.49 -16.56 -7.30
CA VAL A 184 6.58 -17.10 -6.28
C VAL A 184 6.27 -16.02 -5.25
N ILE A 185 7.27 -15.27 -4.76
CA ILE A 185 7.08 -14.16 -3.81
C ILE A 185 6.14 -13.10 -4.39
N ILE A 186 6.36 -12.66 -5.63
CA ILE A 186 5.51 -11.67 -6.30
C ILE A 186 4.07 -12.19 -6.40
N LEU A 187 3.89 -13.45 -6.82
CA LEU A 187 2.57 -14.06 -6.93
C LEU A 187 1.85 -14.11 -5.58
N VAL A 188 2.51 -14.57 -4.53
CA VAL A 188 1.96 -14.60 -3.16
C VAL A 188 1.57 -13.21 -2.69
N ILE A 189 2.42 -12.20 -2.93
CA ILE A 189 2.11 -10.81 -2.58
C ILE A 189 0.86 -10.34 -3.31
N ILE A 190 0.73 -10.58 -4.62
CA ILE A 190 -0.45 -10.17 -5.42
C ILE A 190 -1.72 -10.83 -4.87
N VAL A 191 -1.69 -12.15 -4.65
CA VAL A 191 -2.83 -12.94 -4.13
C VAL A 191 -3.27 -12.42 -2.76
N MET A 192 -2.33 -12.22 -1.85
CA MET A 192 -2.62 -11.75 -0.49
C MET A 192 -3.05 -10.29 -0.43
N ARG A 193 -2.48 -9.42 -1.28
CA ARG A 193 -2.92 -8.03 -1.44
C ARG A 193 -4.32 -7.95 -2.03
N ALA A 194 -4.65 -8.79 -3.00
CA ALA A 194 -5.99 -8.89 -3.56
C ALA A 194 -7.00 -9.38 -2.51
N PHE A 195 -6.65 -10.40 -1.72
CA PHE A 195 -7.47 -10.88 -0.61
C PHE A 195 -7.75 -9.76 0.41
N ARG A 196 -6.71 -9.08 0.87
CA ARG A 196 -6.82 -7.95 1.78
C ARG A 196 -7.72 -6.84 1.22
N SER A 197 -7.49 -6.45 -0.03
CA SER A 197 -8.27 -5.41 -0.69
C SER A 197 -9.72 -5.81 -0.85
N SER A 198 -10.01 -7.07 -1.17
CA SER A 198 -11.38 -7.60 -1.28
C SER A 198 -12.13 -7.52 0.05
N LEU A 199 -11.47 -7.93 1.14
CA LEU A 199 -12.05 -7.94 2.48
C LEU A 199 -12.37 -6.53 2.99
N THR A 200 -11.52 -5.55 2.69
CA THR A 200 -11.63 -4.19 3.19
C THR A 200 -12.18 -3.18 2.19
N SER A 201 -12.55 -3.62 0.99
CA SER A 201 -12.96 -2.76 -0.13
C SER A 201 -14.11 -1.81 0.19
N SER A 202 -15.14 -2.35 0.84
CA SER A 202 -16.36 -1.60 1.18
C SER A 202 -16.30 -0.98 2.58
N TRP A 203 -15.23 -1.18 3.35
CA TRP A 203 -15.15 -0.71 4.73
C TRP A 203 -15.14 0.82 4.83
N ALA A 204 -14.23 1.48 4.13
CA ALA A 204 -14.19 2.94 4.11
C ALA A 204 -15.48 3.56 3.53
N PRO A 205 -16.06 3.07 2.42
CA PRO A 205 -17.36 3.50 1.93
C PRO A 205 -18.52 3.33 2.93
N CYS A 206 -18.57 2.22 3.69
CA CYS A 206 -19.58 2.01 4.73
C CYS A 206 -19.45 3.05 5.85
N VAL A 207 -18.22 3.33 6.28
CA VAL A 207 -17.96 4.32 7.34
C VAL A 207 -18.23 5.74 6.85
N ALA A 208 -17.85 6.08 5.62
CA ALA A 208 -18.16 7.36 4.98
C ALA A 208 -19.68 7.58 4.85
N GLY A 209 -20.43 6.50 4.63
CA GLY A 209 -21.91 6.50 4.62
C GLY A 209 -22.56 6.58 6.02
N GLY A 210 -21.79 6.85 7.09
CA GLY A 210 -22.30 7.06 8.44
C GLY A 210 -22.35 5.82 9.34
N MET A 211 -21.88 4.66 8.88
CA MET A 211 -21.78 3.48 9.72
C MET A 211 -20.64 3.59 10.73
N GLY A 212 -20.83 3.02 11.93
CA GLY A 212 -19.73 2.89 12.89
C GLY A 212 -18.60 2.00 12.34
N VAL A 213 -17.35 2.27 12.76
CA VAL A 213 -16.15 1.62 12.21
C VAL A 213 -16.25 0.08 12.25
N ILE A 214 -16.61 -0.51 13.39
CA ILE A 214 -16.72 -1.98 13.54
C ILE A 214 -17.87 -2.55 12.72
N LYS A 215 -19.04 -1.89 12.75
CA LYS A 215 -20.20 -2.31 11.93
C LYS A 215 -19.90 -2.20 10.43
N GLY A 216 -19.16 -1.17 10.03
CA GLY A 216 -18.71 -1.00 8.66
C GLY A 216 -17.76 -2.13 8.21
N PHE A 217 -16.89 -2.63 9.09
CA PHE A 217 -16.06 -3.80 8.81
C PHE A 217 -16.89 -5.08 8.63
N ALA A 218 -17.81 -5.34 9.57
CA ALA A 218 -18.69 -6.51 9.47
C ALA A 218 -19.50 -6.48 8.14
N ARG A 219 -20.02 -5.32 7.75
CA ARG A 219 -20.73 -5.14 6.48
C ARG A 219 -19.81 -5.34 5.27
N SER A 220 -18.57 -4.85 5.32
CA SER A 220 -17.58 -5.08 4.27
C SER A 220 -17.27 -6.57 4.08
N CYS A 221 -17.11 -7.30 5.18
CA CYS A 221 -16.94 -8.76 5.15
C CYS A 221 -18.14 -9.46 4.54
N GLU A 222 -19.36 -9.10 4.95
CA GLU A 222 -20.59 -9.67 4.40
C GLU A 222 -20.69 -9.47 2.87
N ILE A 223 -20.41 -8.25 2.39
CA ILE A 223 -20.37 -7.92 0.95
C ILE A 223 -19.31 -8.78 0.24
N CYS A 224 -18.12 -8.87 0.84
CA CYS A 224 -17.02 -9.65 0.28
C CYS A 224 -17.40 -11.13 0.15
N PHE A 225 -17.86 -11.78 1.24
CA PHE A 225 -18.09 -13.21 1.23
C PHE A 225 -19.31 -13.64 0.41
N LYS A 226 -20.37 -12.82 0.33
CA LYS A 226 -21.54 -13.13 -0.52
C LYS A 226 -21.19 -13.21 -2.02
N ARG A 227 -20.20 -12.49 -2.49
CA ARG A 227 -19.77 -12.45 -3.90
C ARG A 227 -18.25 -12.53 -4.04
N PHE A 228 -17.61 -13.36 -3.21
CA PHE A 228 -16.16 -13.44 -3.08
C PHE A 228 -15.45 -13.57 -4.43
N GLY A 229 -15.83 -14.54 -5.26
CA GLY A 229 -15.17 -14.79 -6.54
C GLY A 229 -15.14 -13.57 -7.47
N SER A 230 -16.24 -12.84 -7.57
CA SER A 230 -16.35 -11.65 -8.42
C SER A 230 -15.54 -10.45 -7.89
N ILE A 231 -15.53 -10.24 -6.58
CA ILE A 231 -14.79 -9.13 -5.96
C ILE A 231 -13.30 -9.45 -5.95
N TYR A 232 -12.95 -10.66 -5.54
CA TYR A 232 -11.57 -11.11 -5.47
C TYR A 232 -10.88 -11.09 -6.83
N SER A 233 -11.51 -11.63 -7.88
CA SER A 233 -10.96 -11.60 -9.25
C SER A 233 -10.72 -10.16 -9.75
N THR A 234 -11.62 -9.24 -9.42
CA THR A 234 -11.43 -7.81 -9.74
C THR A 234 -10.16 -7.25 -9.10
N TYR A 235 -9.91 -7.58 -7.83
CA TYR A 235 -8.71 -7.11 -7.13
C TYR A 235 -7.44 -7.84 -7.55
N VAL A 236 -7.50 -9.12 -7.91
CA VAL A 236 -6.35 -9.84 -8.50
C VAL A 236 -5.91 -9.17 -9.80
N ILE A 237 -6.84 -8.93 -10.72
CA ILE A 237 -6.54 -8.24 -11.97
C ILE A 237 -5.98 -6.83 -11.71
N MET A 238 -6.56 -6.11 -10.76
CA MET A 238 -6.08 -4.77 -10.42
C MET A 238 -4.67 -4.77 -9.84
N TRP A 239 -4.35 -5.70 -8.93
CA TRP A 239 -3.01 -5.80 -8.37
C TRP A 239 -1.98 -6.27 -9.39
N LEU A 240 -2.36 -7.16 -10.33
CA LEU A 240 -1.51 -7.51 -11.48
C LEU A 240 -1.19 -6.27 -12.32
N LEU A 241 -2.20 -5.46 -12.63
CA LEU A 241 -2.00 -4.21 -13.37
C LEU A 241 -1.13 -3.21 -12.61
N VAL A 242 -1.35 -3.04 -11.30
CA VAL A 242 -0.53 -2.13 -10.47
C VAL A 242 0.92 -2.57 -10.45
N VAL A 243 1.19 -3.86 -10.30
CA VAL A 243 2.57 -4.40 -10.32
C VAL A 243 3.19 -4.25 -11.70
N ALA A 244 2.48 -4.64 -12.77
CA ALA A 244 2.99 -4.56 -14.13
C ALA A 244 3.27 -3.10 -14.55
N CYS A 245 2.30 -2.20 -14.35
CA CYS A 245 2.48 -0.78 -14.65
C CYS A 245 3.52 -0.13 -13.75
N GLY A 246 3.58 -0.52 -12.47
CA GLY A 246 4.58 -0.02 -11.53
C GLY A 246 6.01 -0.39 -11.95
N LEU A 247 6.23 -1.65 -12.34
CA LEU A 247 7.53 -2.10 -12.87
C LEU A 247 7.90 -1.35 -14.15
N PHE A 248 6.95 -1.22 -15.08
CA PHE A 248 7.15 -0.44 -16.29
C PHE A 248 7.57 1.00 -15.99
N VAL A 249 6.82 1.69 -15.11
CA VAL A 249 7.12 3.07 -14.72
C VAL A 249 8.50 3.16 -14.06
N ILE A 250 8.86 2.24 -13.16
CA ILE A 250 10.18 2.23 -12.50
C ILE A 250 11.30 2.13 -13.53
N ILE A 251 11.19 1.20 -14.48
CA ILE A 251 12.22 0.97 -15.50
C ILE A 251 12.37 2.20 -16.42
N PHE A 252 11.26 2.72 -16.96
CA PHE A 252 11.32 3.81 -17.96
C PHE A 252 11.58 5.19 -17.38
N THR A 253 11.28 5.41 -16.09
CA THR A 253 11.51 6.72 -15.44
C THR A 253 12.65 6.71 -14.43
N LEU A 254 13.45 5.63 -14.39
CA LEU A 254 14.48 5.41 -13.36
C LEU A 254 13.94 5.61 -11.93
N GLY A 255 12.70 5.19 -11.71
CA GLY A 255 12.03 5.27 -10.40
C GLY A 255 11.28 6.58 -10.11
N VAL A 256 11.56 7.69 -10.82
CA VAL A 256 10.93 8.99 -10.53
C VAL A 256 9.41 8.96 -10.71
N GLY A 257 8.93 8.23 -11.71
CA GLY A 257 7.50 8.13 -12.01
C GLY A 257 6.66 7.46 -10.92
N ILE A 258 7.27 6.75 -9.96
CA ILE A 258 6.55 6.13 -8.85
C ILE A 258 5.87 7.16 -7.95
N ILE A 259 6.39 8.39 -7.91
CA ILE A 259 5.83 9.51 -7.15
C ILE A 259 4.39 9.81 -7.58
N ILE A 260 4.08 9.67 -8.87
CA ILE A 260 2.72 9.89 -9.40
C ILE A 260 1.94 8.58 -9.50
N ALA A 261 2.60 7.49 -9.89
CA ALA A 261 1.96 6.18 -10.04
C ALA A 261 1.38 5.65 -8.73
N PHE A 262 2.04 5.90 -7.59
CA PHE A 262 1.59 5.44 -6.29
C PHE A 262 0.26 6.10 -5.83
N PRO A 263 0.11 7.44 -5.77
CA PRO A 263 -1.18 8.07 -5.46
C PRO A 263 -2.27 7.73 -6.48
N PHE A 264 -1.93 7.54 -7.75
CA PHE A 264 -2.87 7.06 -8.76
C PHE A 264 -3.40 5.67 -8.42
N ALA A 265 -2.52 4.72 -8.07
CA ALA A 265 -2.91 3.37 -7.65
C ALA A 265 -3.80 3.39 -6.40
N MET A 266 -3.50 4.27 -5.42
CA MET A 266 -4.34 4.44 -4.23
C MET A 266 -5.74 4.95 -4.58
N CYS A 267 -5.84 5.94 -5.47
CA CYS A 267 -7.11 6.48 -5.90
C CYS A 267 -7.95 5.47 -6.70
N ILE A 268 -7.34 4.72 -7.61
CA ILE A 268 -8.10 3.71 -8.39
C ILE A 268 -8.61 2.58 -7.50
N LEU A 269 -7.82 2.12 -6.53
CA LEU A 269 -8.27 1.14 -5.53
C LEU A 269 -9.44 1.68 -4.69
N GLY A 270 -9.41 2.95 -4.30
CA GLY A 270 -10.51 3.63 -3.62
C GLY A 270 -11.79 3.67 -4.46
N TYR A 271 -11.69 4.08 -5.73
CA TYR A 271 -12.84 4.10 -6.66
C TYR A 271 -13.40 2.70 -6.92
N ILE A 272 -12.56 1.67 -7.03
CA ILE A 272 -13.03 0.28 -7.15
C ILE A 272 -13.83 -0.11 -5.91
N GLY A 273 -13.32 0.19 -4.71
CA GLY A 273 -13.99 -0.12 -3.44
C GLY A 273 -15.39 0.51 -3.35
N ILE A 274 -15.49 1.80 -3.66
CA ILE A 274 -16.78 2.51 -3.68
C ILE A 274 -17.71 1.97 -4.77
N THR A 275 -17.20 1.72 -5.98
CA THR A 275 -18.01 1.19 -7.08
C THR A 275 -18.53 -0.23 -6.75
N VAL A 276 -17.71 -1.06 -6.11
CA VAL A 276 -18.13 -2.38 -5.60
C VAL A 276 -19.25 -2.20 -4.56
N TYR A 277 -19.09 -1.30 -3.60
CA TYR A 277 -20.09 -1.00 -2.60
C TYR A 277 -21.42 -0.56 -3.21
N TYR A 278 -21.41 0.39 -4.16
CA TYR A 278 -22.61 0.87 -4.85
C TYR A 278 -23.31 -0.23 -5.67
N ASN A 279 -22.53 -0.99 -6.45
CA ASN A 279 -23.06 -2.08 -7.25
C ASN A 279 -23.68 -3.20 -6.40
N LYS A 280 -23.16 -3.42 -5.19
CA LYS A 280 -23.68 -4.47 -4.29
C LYS A 280 -24.80 -4.01 -3.39
N THR A 281 -24.95 -2.71 -3.19
CA THR A 281 -26.08 -2.13 -2.42
C THR A 281 -27.20 -1.60 -3.30
N GLY A 282 -27.10 -1.73 -4.64
CA GLY A 282 -28.11 -1.24 -5.58
C GLY A 282 -28.22 0.28 -5.67
N LYS A 283 -27.25 1.02 -5.11
CA LYS A 283 -27.26 2.48 -5.15
C LYS A 283 -26.94 2.98 -6.56
N ARG A 284 -27.73 3.94 -7.04
CA ARG A 284 -27.42 4.68 -8.27
C ARG A 284 -26.23 5.59 -8.04
N TYR A 285 -25.43 5.82 -9.08
CA TYR A 285 -24.29 6.72 -9.00
C TYR A 285 -23.95 7.35 -10.35
N TYR A 286 -23.22 8.44 -10.30
CA TYR A 286 -22.77 9.15 -11.50
C TYR A 286 -21.46 8.53 -12.04
N ILE A 287 -21.40 8.39 -13.36
CA ILE A 287 -20.20 8.05 -14.12
C ILE A 287 -20.07 9.11 -15.20
N ASP A 288 -19.01 9.92 -15.13
CA ASP A 288 -18.74 10.95 -16.14
C ASP A 288 -19.96 11.85 -16.43
N GLY A 289 -20.63 12.27 -15.35
CA GLY A 289 -21.84 13.11 -15.43
C GLY A 289 -23.15 12.38 -15.78
N THR A 290 -23.11 11.09 -16.13
CA THR A 290 -24.31 10.29 -16.41
C THR A 290 -24.70 9.42 -15.22
N VAL A 291 -26.02 9.26 -14.99
CA VAL A 291 -26.54 8.40 -13.91
C VAL A 291 -26.46 6.94 -14.34
N PHE A 292 -25.79 6.13 -13.53
CA PHE A 292 -25.71 4.68 -13.71
C PHE A 292 -26.56 3.97 -12.64
N THR A 293 -27.42 3.06 -13.09
CA THR A 293 -28.21 2.17 -12.22
C THR A 293 -27.61 0.77 -12.30
N PRO A 294 -27.10 0.21 -11.18
CA PRO A 294 -26.59 -1.15 -11.17
C PRO A 294 -27.68 -2.16 -11.56
N PRO A 295 -27.35 -3.20 -12.34
CA PRO A 295 -28.29 -4.29 -12.61
C PRO A 295 -28.74 -4.96 -11.31
N MET A 296 -30.04 -5.30 -11.21
CA MET A 296 -30.63 -5.95 -10.03
C MET A 296 -29.94 -7.26 -9.65
N GLU A 297 -29.45 -8.01 -10.64
CA GLU A 297 -28.71 -9.26 -10.46
C GLU A 297 -27.43 -9.11 -9.61
N ASN A 298 -26.91 -7.89 -9.48
CA ASN A 298 -25.69 -7.58 -8.71
C ASN A 298 -25.97 -7.07 -7.30
N VAL A 299 -27.25 -6.85 -6.94
CA VAL A 299 -27.67 -6.36 -5.62
C VAL A 299 -27.70 -7.50 -4.60
N LEU A 300 -27.24 -7.23 -3.38
CA LEU A 300 -27.21 -8.20 -2.26
C LEU A 300 -28.52 -8.22 -1.49
#